data_d61f9266d558330a263ee18324a53330
#
_entry.id   d61f9266d558330a263ee18324a53330
#
_cell.length_a   1.000
_cell.length_b   1.000
_cell.length_c   1.000
_cell.angle_alpha   90.00
_cell.angle_beta   90.00
_cell.angle_gamma   90.00
#
_symmetry.space_group_name_H-M   'P 1'
#
loop_
_entity.id
_entity.type
_entity.pdbx_description
1 polymer ?
#
loop_
_entity_poly.entity_id
_entity_poly.type
_entity_poly.pdbx_seq_one_letter_code
_entity_poly.pdbx_strand_id
1 'polypeptide(L)'
;MKKTRIVLADDHPVVRAGLFRVLADQDNIIIVGEANSGEHAYQTSSSLKFDVLVMNITISSIGGLEALRRILARDPEAKVLMFSMDENITFATQALTLGAMGYIAMSEEHDSLVNAVTTVAKGENFLSTVMAQRIAIESTSGNENIVQRLTSREFEIFRLIVEGKAVEGIAKRLSISRKTVANYQTMLKHKLGVSQPVELVRLAMKHGVIEH
;
A
#
# COMPACT_ATOMS: atom_id res chain seq x y z
N MET A 1 11.34 -12.92 27.08
CA MET A 1 11.43 -13.08 25.61
C MET A 1 11.67 -11.73 24.96
N LYS A 2 12.41 -11.64 23.86
CA LYS A 2 12.60 -10.38 23.12
C LYS A 2 11.28 -9.99 22.46
N LYS A 3 10.77 -8.78 22.70
CA LYS A 3 9.54 -8.30 22.10
C LYS A 3 9.78 -7.89 20.63
N THR A 4 8.81 -8.21 19.76
CA THR A 4 8.78 -7.74 18.37
C THR A 4 8.46 -6.24 18.33
N ARG A 5 9.33 -5.47 17.70
CA ARG A 5 9.26 -4.00 17.65
C ARG A 5 8.53 -3.57 16.39
N ILE A 6 7.40 -2.90 16.54
CA ILE A 6 6.53 -2.51 15.43
C ILE A 6 6.54 -0.98 15.26
N VAL A 7 6.60 -0.54 14.01
CA VAL A 7 6.23 0.82 13.63
C VAL A 7 4.89 0.77 12.91
N LEU A 8 3.96 1.66 13.26
CA LEU A 8 2.64 1.80 12.62
C LEU A 8 2.61 3.05 11.74
N ALA A 9 2.21 2.91 10.48
CA ALA A 9 2.11 4.02 9.55
C ALA A 9 0.72 4.07 8.89
N ASP A 10 -0.10 5.03 9.33
CA ASP A 10 -1.44 5.31 8.78
C ASP A 10 -1.78 6.80 8.99
N ASP A 11 -2.40 7.45 8.01
CA ASP A 11 -2.81 8.86 8.12
C ASP A 11 -4.19 9.05 8.79
N HIS A 12 -4.92 7.94 9.06
CA HIS A 12 -6.19 7.97 9.78
C HIS A 12 -5.95 7.68 11.27
N PRO A 13 -6.12 8.67 12.17
CA PRO A 13 -5.82 8.50 13.59
C PRO A 13 -6.61 7.35 14.26
N VAL A 14 -7.88 7.16 13.85
CA VAL A 14 -8.75 6.12 14.42
C VAL A 14 -8.27 4.72 14.03
N VAL A 15 -7.88 4.52 12.77
CA VAL A 15 -7.33 3.25 12.26
C VAL A 15 -6.02 2.95 12.98
N ARG A 16 -5.12 3.92 13.06
CA ARG A 16 -3.83 3.77 13.75
C ARG A 16 -4.00 3.42 15.23
N ALA A 17 -4.95 4.08 15.93
CA ALA A 17 -5.28 3.76 17.32
C ALA A 17 -5.87 2.35 17.46
N GLY A 18 -6.68 1.89 16.50
CA GLY A 18 -7.21 0.53 16.47
C GLY A 18 -6.11 -0.53 16.30
N LEU A 19 -5.22 -0.33 15.33
CA LEU A 19 -4.04 -1.20 15.13
C LEU A 19 -3.14 -1.23 16.37
N PHE A 20 -2.90 -0.06 16.97
CA PHE A 20 -2.13 0.04 18.21
C PHE A 20 -2.75 -0.83 19.31
N ARG A 21 -4.06 -0.70 19.54
CA ARG A 21 -4.75 -1.45 20.58
C ARG A 21 -4.66 -2.96 20.37
N VAL A 22 -4.93 -3.44 19.16
CA VAL A 22 -4.88 -4.88 18.83
C VAL A 22 -3.48 -5.45 19.04
N LEU A 23 -2.45 -4.73 18.61
CA LEU A 23 -1.07 -5.22 18.70
C LEU A 23 -0.46 -5.03 20.10
N ALA A 24 -0.83 -3.97 20.81
CA ALA A 24 -0.32 -3.72 22.18
C ALA A 24 -0.89 -4.70 23.22
N ASP A 25 -2.03 -5.33 22.95
CA ASP A 25 -2.60 -6.40 23.77
C ASP A 25 -1.76 -7.70 23.77
N GLN A 26 -0.78 -7.79 22.86
CA GLN A 26 0.09 -8.97 22.76
C GLN A 26 1.34 -8.80 23.63
N ASP A 27 1.59 -9.73 24.55
CA ASP A 27 2.75 -9.69 25.47
C ASP A 27 4.11 -9.65 24.77
N ASN A 28 4.19 -10.22 23.56
CA ASN A 28 5.40 -10.34 22.75
C ASN A 28 5.59 -9.22 21.72
N ILE A 29 4.72 -8.21 21.69
CA ILE A 29 4.79 -7.06 20.77
C ILE A 29 5.02 -5.77 21.54
N ILE A 30 5.69 -4.81 20.92
CA ILE A 30 5.82 -3.43 21.40
C ILE A 30 5.80 -2.46 20.21
N ILE A 31 4.96 -1.44 20.29
CA ILE A 31 4.94 -0.35 19.31
C ILE A 31 6.04 0.64 19.70
N VAL A 32 7.00 0.84 18.79
CA VAL A 32 8.19 1.69 19.02
C VAL A 32 8.12 3.02 18.26
N GLY A 33 7.16 3.17 17.36
CA GLY A 33 6.97 4.40 16.61
C GLY A 33 5.66 4.42 15.82
N GLU A 34 5.23 5.62 15.49
CA GLU A 34 4.07 5.88 14.65
C GLU A 34 4.43 6.87 13.55
N ALA A 35 3.79 6.75 12.39
CA ALA A 35 3.89 7.69 11.28
C ALA A 35 2.50 8.00 10.72
N ASN A 36 2.26 9.25 10.33
CA ASN A 36 0.98 9.73 9.83
C ASN A 36 1.02 10.10 8.33
N SER A 37 2.08 9.76 7.63
CA SER A 37 2.24 9.95 6.19
C SER A 37 3.32 9.04 5.64
N GLY A 38 3.34 8.80 4.32
CA GLY A 38 4.38 8.00 3.68
C GLY A 38 5.79 8.57 3.84
N GLU A 39 5.94 9.90 3.79
CA GLU A 39 7.21 10.57 4.05
C GLU A 39 7.66 10.38 5.51
N HIS A 40 6.73 10.51 6.47
CA HIS A 40 7.03 10.28 7.88
C HIS A 40 7.37 8.80 8.13
N ALA A 41 6.70 7.85 7.48
CA ALA A 41 7.05 6.43 7.56
C ALA A 41 8.49 6.17 7.07
N TYR A 42 8.88 6.78 5.93
CA TYR A 42 10.25 6.71 5.42
C TYR A 42 11.28 7.28 6.40
N GLN A 43 11.01 8.44 7.02
CA GLN A 43 11.89 9.06 8.02
C GLN A 43 11.99 8.22 9.30
N THR A 44 10.85 7.76 9.83
CA THR A 44 10.76 6.92 11.02
C THR A 44 11.52 5.61 10.83
N SER A 45 11.38 4.97 9.67
CA SER A 45 12.12 3.74 9.35
C SER A 45 13.63 3.91 9.25
N SER A 46 14.14 5.15 9.11
CA SER A 46 15.58 5.42 9.14
C SER A 46 16.12 5.72 10.53
N SER A 47 15.28 6.23 11.42
CA SER A 47 15.70 6.73 12.73
C SER A 47 15.47 5.73 13.86
N LEU A 48 14.53 4.78 13.69
CA LEU A 48 14.17 3.79 14.68
C LEU A 48 14.59 2.38 14.26
N LYS A 49 15.09 1.60 15.21
CA LYS A 49 15.23 0.16 15.02
C LYS A 49 13.85 -0.49 15.23
N PHE A 50 13.38 -1.24 14.26
CA PHE A 50 12.12 -1.99 14.31
C PHE A 50 12.31 -3.39 13.70
N ASP A 51 11.38 -4.29 13.98
CA ASP A 51 11.37 -5.63 13.40
C ASP A 51 10.34 -5.73 12.26
N VAL A 52 9.22 -4.98 12.35
CA VAL A 52 8.20 -4.89 11.28
C VAL A 52 7.64 -3.47 11.20
N LEU A 53 7.49 -2.98 9.97
CA LEU A 53 6.72 -1.78 9.65
C LEU A 53 5.36 -2.22 9.11
N VAL A 54 4.27 -1.89 9.82
CA VAL A 54 2.88 -2.04 9.33
C VAL A 54 2.47 -0.73 8.70
N MET A 55 2.21 -0.71 7.40
CA MET A 55 1.99 0.53 6.65
C MET A 55 0.75 0.47 5.77
N ASN A 56 -0.13 1.48 5.91
CA ASN A 56 -1.28 1.65 5.03
C ASN A 56 -0.83 1.95 3.60
N ILE A 57 -1.39 1.19 2.64
CA ILE A 57 -1.04 1.33 1.23
C ILE A 57 -1.50 2.67 0.64
N THR A 58 -2.59 3.23 1.16
CA THR A 58 -3.16 4.51 0.69
C THR A 58 -2.76 5.71 1.54
N ILE A 59 -1.74 5.56 2.40
CA ILE A 59 -1.24 6.64 3.27
C ILE A 59 -0.89 7.91 2.46
N SER A 60 -1.18 9.07 3.03
CA SER A 60 -0.99 10.37 2.37
C SER A 60 0.48 10.75 2.12
N SER A 61 0.71 11.87 1.45
CA SER A 61 2.01 12.43 1.04
C SER A 61 2.60 11.70 -0.16
N ILE A 62 3.68 10.94 -0.01
CA ILE A 62 4.29 10.19 -1.13
C ILE A 62 3.55 8.91 -1.48
N GLY A 63 2.58 8.47 -0.64
CA GLY A 63 1.86 7.21 -0.77
C GLY A 63 2.60 5.99 -0.25
N GLY A 64 1.85 4.92 0.05
CA GLY A 64 2.42 3.72 0.68
C GLY A 64 3.35 2.94 -0.25
N LEU A 65 2.99 2.76 -1.51
CA LEU A 65 3.83 2.05 -2.48
C LEU A 65 5.16 2.77 -2.75
N GLU A 66 5.13 4.10 -2.87
CA GLU A 66 6.36 4.88 -3.05
C GLU A 66 7.20 4.91 -1.76
N ALA A 67 6.55 5.00 -0.59
CA ALA A 67 7.23 4.87 0.70
C ALA A 67 7.93 3.50 0.82
N LEU A 68 7.22 2.41 0.51
CA LEU A 68 7.76 1.04 0.47
C LEU A 68 9.00 0.96 -0.42
N ARG A 69 8.87 1.44 -1.66
CA ARG A 69 9.98 1.45 -2.62
C ARG A 69 11.22 2.17 -2.09
N ARG A 70 11.04 3.36 -1.48
CA ARG A 70 12.14 4.14 -0.91
C ARG A 70 12.75 3.48 0.32
N ILE A 71 11.93 2.88 1.18
CA ILE A 71 12.40 2.15 2.36
C ILE A 71 13.27 0.97 1.93
N LEU A 72 12.78 0.12 1.02
CA LEU A 72 13.51 -1.06 0.55
C LEU A 72 14.73 -0.71 -0.31
N ALA A 73 14.72 0.41 -1.03
CA ALA A 73 15.91 0.90 -1.75
C ALA A 73 17.04 1.32 -0.78
N ARG A 74 16.72 1.76 0.43
CA ARG A 74 17.70 2.12 1.47
C ARG A 74 18.07 0.93 2.34
N ASP A 75 17.11 0.12 2.73
CA ASP A 75 17.27 -1.06 3.57
C ASP A 75 16.50 -2.24 2.95
N PRO A 76 17.17 -3.04 2.10
CA PRO A 76 16.55 -4.19 1.44
C PRO A 76 16.03 -5.28 2.39
N GLU A 77 16.54 -5.31 3.62
CA GLU A 77 16.15 -6.27 4.66
C GLU A 77 14.97 -5.77 5.52
N ALA A 78 14.48 -4.55 5.29
CA ALA A 78 13.36 -4.00 6.04
C ALA A 78 12.09 -4.83 5.81
N LYS A 79 11.49 -5.31 6.90
CA LYS A 79 10.28 -6.12 6.86
C LYS A 79 9.06 -5.21 6.88
N VAL A 80 8.36 -5.15 5.74
CA VAL A 80 7.18 -4.29 5.59
C VAL A 80 5.95 -5.16 5.34
N LEU A 81 4.97 -5.03 6.22
CA LEU A 81 3.62 -5.56 6.07
C LEU A 81 2.71 -4.44 5.58
N MET A 82 2.19 -4.57 4.36
CA MET A 82 1.24 -3.61 3.84
C MET A 82 -0.15 -3.90 4.39
N PHE A 83 -0.83 -2.84 4.80
CA PHE A 83 -2.16 -2.86 5.34
C PHE A 83 -3.09 -2.06 4.43
N SER A 84 -4.31 -2.52 4.20
CA SER A 84 -5.26 -1.82 3.33
C SER A 84 -6.68 -1.91 3.86
N MET A 85 -7.46 -0.86 3.64
CA MET A 85 -8.91 -0.90 3.82
C MET A 85 -9.61 -1.65 2.67
N ASP A 86 -8.94 -1.84 1.54
CA ASP A 86 -9.45 -2.47 0.33
C ASP A 86 -8.83 -3.86 0.11
N GLU A 87 -9.65 -4.82 -0.33
CA GLU A 87 -9.22 -6.15 -0.77
C GLU A 87 -8.76 -6.17 -2.23
N ASN A 88 -8.14 -5.10 -2.69
CA ASN A 88 -7.79 -4.93 -4.09
C ASN A 88 -6.53 -5.72 -4.46
N ILE A 89 -6.69 -6.69 -5.36
CA ILE A 89 -5.62 -7.58 -5.82
C ILE A 89 -4.48 -6.79 -6.48
N THR A 90 -4.80 -5.73 -7.22
CA THR A 90 -3.79 -4.91 -7.91
C THR A 90 -2.85 -4.24 -6.90
N PHE A 91 -3.38 -3.75 -5.78
CA PHE A 91 -2.57 -3.20 -4.70
C PHE A 91 -1.68 -4.26 -4.05
N ALA A 92 -2.28 -5.42 -3.72
CA ALA A 92 -1.53 -6.52 -3.12
C ALA A 92 -0.39 -6.97 -4.05
N THR A 93 -0.67 -7.18 -5.34
CA THR A 93 0.32 -7.61 -6.33
C THR A 93 1.44 -6.57 -6.49
N GLN A 94 1.10 -5.27 -6.56
CA GLN A 94 2.13 -4.22 -6.66
C GLN A 94 3.00 -4.16 -5.40
N ALA A 95 2.41 -4.24 -4.20
CA ALA A 95 3.15 -4.24 -2.95
C ALA A 95 4.13 -5.42 -2.85
N LEU A 96 3.66 -6.63 -3.17
CA LEU A 96 4.49 -7.84 -3.16
C LEU A 96 5.60 -7.79 -4.22
N THR A 97 5.29 -7.29 -5.43
CA THR A 97 6.29 -7.10 -6.50
C THR A 97 7.38 -6.11 -6.11
N LEU A 98 7.05 -5.09 -5.31
CA LEU A 98 8.02 -4.14 -4.76
C LEU A 98 8.86 -4.70 -3.63
N GLY A 99 8.49 -5.87 -3.07
CA GLY A 99 9.22 -6.53 -2.00
C GLY A 99 8.57 -6.41 -0.61
N ALA A 100 7.28 -6.02 -0.52
CA ALA A 100 6.57 -6.16 0.75
C ALA A 100 6.55 -7.63 1.17
N MET A 101 6.80 -7.91 2.44
CA MET A 101 6.78 -9.26 2.98
C MET A 101 5.37 -9.78 3.27
N GLY A 102 4.37 -8.92 3.20
CA GLY A 102 2.98 -9.33 3.33
C GLY A 102 2.00 -8.23 2.98
N TYR A 103 0.76 -8.68 2.81
CA TYR A 103 -0.38 -7.82 2.59
C TYR A 103 -1.58 -8.33 3.39
N ILE A 104 -2.25 -7.44 4.11
CA ILE A 104 -3.43 -7.77 4.90
C ILE A 104 -4.53 -6.72 4.67
N ALA A 105 -5.78 -7.18 4.48
CA ALA A 105 -6.94 -6.31 4.40
C ALA A 105 -7.53 -6.04 5.79
N MET A 106 -8.11 -4.86 5.99
CA MET A 106 -8.75 -4.48 7.26
C MET A 106 -10.01 -5.30 7.58
N SER A 107 -10.63 -5.88 6.56
CA SER A 107 -11.78 -6.79 6.70
C SER A 107 -11.43 -8.12 7.36
N GLU A 108 -10.13 -8.45 7.46
CA GLU A 108 -9.69 -9.68 8.11
C GLU A 108 -9.80 -9.58 9.63
N GLU A 109 -9.95 -10.73 10.30
CA GLU A 109 -10.07 -10.81 11.75
C GLU A 109 -8.82 -10.28 12.47
N HIS A 110 -8.98 -9.82 13.72
CA HIS A 110 -7.87 -9.29 14.52
C HIS A 110 -6.72 -10.28 14.67
N ASP A 111 -7.02 -11.57 14.79
CA ASP A 111 -6.04 -12.64 14.92
C ASP A 111 -5.18 -12.78 13.65
N SER A 112 -5.75 -12.48 12.47
CA SER A 112 -5.02 -12.44 11.21
C SER A 112 -3.94 -11.35 11.20
N LEU A 113 -4.22 -10.17 11.77
CA LEU A 113 -3.22 -9.10 11.88
C LEU A 113 -2.06 -9.51 12.79
N VAL A 114 -2.34 -10.08 13.95
CA VAL A 114 -1.32 -10.56 14.89
C VAL A 114 -0.47 -11.67 14.25
N ASN A 115 -1.11 -12.59 13.56
CA ASN A 115 -0.43 -13.65 12.81
C ASN A 115 0.44 -13.08 11.68
N ALA A 116 -0.09 -12.14 10.88
CA ALA A 116 0.66 -11.49 9.81
C ALA A 116 1.93 -10.81 10.33
N VAL A 117 1.81 -10.01 11.39
CA VAL A 117 2.94 -9.34 12.04
C VAL A 117 3.96 -10.34 12.56
N THR A 118 3.50 -11.41 13.21
CA THR A 118 4.37 -12.43 13.80
C THR A 118 5.11 -13.23 12.71
N THR A 119 4.44 -13.55 11.61
CA THR A 119 5.00 -14.25 10.44
C THR A 119 6.07 -13.39 9.77
N VAL A 120 5.74 -12.14 9.46
CA VAL A 120 6.69 -11.20 8.85
C VAL A 120 7.88 -10.91 9.77
N ALA A 121 7.68 -10.83 11.08
CA ALA A 121 8.77 -10.65 12.04
C ALA A 121 9.81 -11.79 11.98
N LYS A 122 9.37 -13.03 11.70
CA LYS A 122 10.26 -14.19 11.52
C LYS A 122 11.02 -14.16 10.18
N GLY A 123 10.66 -13.27 9.26
CA GLY A 123 11.22 -13.20 7.90
C GLY A 123 10.47 -14.09 6.90
N GLU A 124 9.25 -14.50 7.24
CA GLU A 124 8.38 -15.28 6.37
C GLU A 124 7.35 -14.38 5.69
N ASN A 125 6.96 -14.72 4.47
CA ASN A 125 5.94 -13.96 3.75
C ASN A 125 4.54 -14.27 4.30
N PHE A 126 3.69 -13.25 4.39
CA PHE A 126 2.30 -13.39 4.78
C PHE A 126 1.35 -12.93 3.67
N LEU A 127 0.41 -13.79 3.35
CA LEU A 127 -0.74 -13.44 2.50
C LEU A 127 -1.92 -14.30 2.96
N SER A 128 -3.11 -13.69 3.11
CA SER A 128 -4.28 -14.50 3.46
C SER A 128 -4.62 -15.49 2.35
N THR A 129 -5.20 -16.61 2.72
CA THR A 129 -5.56 -17.68 1.77
C THR A 129 -6.48 -17.14 0.67
N VAL A 130 -7.45 -16.29 1.04
CA VAL A 130 -8.39 -15.69 0.08
C VAL A 130 -7.65 -14.81 -0.92
N MET A 131 -6.77 -13.94 -0.45
CA MET A 131 -5.99 -13.04 -1.31
C MET A 131 -5.04 -13.83 -2.22
N ALA A 132 -4.38 -14.86 -1.68
CA ALA A 132 -3.49 -15.74 -2.45
C ALA A 132 -4.24 -16.46 -3.59
N GLN A 133 -5.42 -16.99 -3.31
CA GLN A 133 -6.27 -17.64 -4.32
C GLN A 133 -6.72 -16.65 -5.40
N ARG A 134 -7.14 -15.44 -5.01
CA ARG A 134 -7.57 -14.41 -5.96
C ARG A 134 -6.42 -13.96 -6.88
N ILE A 135 -5.22 -13.76 -6.34
CA ILE A 135 -4.02 -13.43 -7.13
C ILE A 135 -3.67 -14.57 -8.09
N ALA A 136 -3.71 -15.83 -7.62
CA ALA A 136 -3.42 -16.98 -8.47
C ALA A 136 -4.42 -17.12 -9.63
N ILE A 137 -5.70 -16.94 -9.39
CA ILE A 137 -6.75 -16.95 -10.44
C ILE A 137 -6.50 -15.84 -11.46
N GLU A 138 -6.21 -14.61 -11.00
CA GLU A 138 -5.96 -13.50 -11.91
C GLU A 138 -4.69 -13.72 -12.75
N SER A 139 -3.63 -14.26 -12.18
CA SER A 139 -2.39 -14.56 -12.90
C SER A 139 -2.55 -15.64 -13.99
N THR A 140 -3.54 -16.53 -13.85
CA THR A 140 -3.82 -17.59 -14.83
C THR A 140 -4.85 -17.19 -15.90
N SER A 141 -5.57 -16.09 -15.70
CA SER A 141 -6.66 -15.65 -16.61
C SER A 141 -6.19 -15.16 -17.98
N GLY A 142 -4.88 -15.07 -18.24
CA GLY A 142 -4.29 -14.61 -19.50
C GLY A 142 -4.57 -13.13 -19.83
N ASN A 143 -5.33 -12.45 -19.01
CA ASN A 143 -5.59 -11.02 -19.14
C ASN A 143 -4.37 -10.25 -18.60
N GLU A 144 -3.51 -9.81 -19.49
CA GLU A 144 -2.39 -8.93 -19.12
C GLU A 144 -2.95 -7.67 -18.44
N ASN A 145 -2.78 -7.59 -17.13
CA ASN A 145 -3.25 -6.44 -16.37
C ASN A 145 -2.33 -5.24 -16.66
N ILE A 146 -2.73 -4.45 -17.69
CA ILE A 146 -1.95 -3.28 -18.13
C ILE A 146 -1.69 -2.28 -16.98
N VAL A 147 -2.52 -2.28 -15.95
CA VAL A 147 -2.36 -1.42 -14.76
C VAL A 147 -1.14 -1.84 -13.93
N GLN A 148 -0.75 -3.11 -13.97
CA GLN A 148 0.48 -3.60 -13.31
C GLN A 148 1.76 -3.05 -13.93
N ARG A 149 1.71 -2.53 -15.17
CA ARG A 149 2.85 -1.86 -15.82
C ARG A 149 3.10 -0.45 -15.30
N LEU A 150 2.18 0.09 -14.49
CA LEU A 150 2.36 1.40 -13.88
C LEU A 150 3.40 1.32 -12.75
N THR A 151 4.28 2.30 -12.69
CA THR A 151 5.11 2.50 -11.49
C THR A 151 4.22 2.84 -10.30
N SER A 152 4.73 2.67 -9.08
CA SER A 152 3.99 2.98 -7.85
C SER A 152 3.37 4.37 -7.87
N ARG A 153 4.13 5.36 -8.35
CA ARG A 153 3.68 6.75 -8.44
C ARG A 153 2.62 6.96 -9.51
N GLU A 154 2.79 6.35 -10.66
CA GLU A 154 1.81 6.36 -11.75
C GLU A 154 0.49 5.72 -11.31
N PHE A 155 0.57 4.58 -10.64
CA PHE A 155 -0.59 3.86 -10.15
C PHE A 155 -1.35 4.68 -9.10
N GLU A 156 -0.66 5.29 -8.17
CA GLU A 156 -1.29 6.11 -7.13
C GLU A 156 -2.03 7.32 -7.73
N ILE A 157 -1.41 7.99 -8.70
CA ILE A 157 -2.05 9.11 -9.40
C ILE A 157 -3.22 8.62 -10.25
N PHE A 158 -3.05 7.49 -10.97
CA PHE A 158 -4.12 6.86 -11.74
C PHE A 158 -5.35 6.58 -10.86
N ARG A 159 -5.15 5.94 -9.70
CA ARG A 159 -6.22 5.67 -8.74
C ARG A 159 -6.97 6.92 -8.32
N LEU A 160 -6.27 7.96 -7.91
CA LEU A 160 -6.89 9.22 -7.49
C LEU A 160 -7.67 9.91 -8.62
N ILE A 161 -7.20 9.79 -9.87
CA ILE A 161 -7.90 10.32 -11.05
C ILE A 161 -9.21 9.57 -11.25
N VAL A 162 -9.20 8.23 -11.24
CA VAL A 162 -10.38 7.41 -11.50
C VAL A 162 -11.39 7.43 -10.36
N GLU A 163 -10.95 7.73 -9.12
CA GLU A 163 -11.79 8.06 -7.97
C GLU A 163 -12.47 9.46 -8.09
N GLY A 164 -12.22 10.18 -9.18
CA GLY A 164 -12.82 11.51 -9.40
C GLY A 164 -12.22 12.63 -8.56
N LYS A 165 -11.02 12.46 -8.00
CA LYS A 165 -10.36 13.54 -7.25
C LYS A 165 -9.93 14.66 -8.18
N ALA A 166 -10.25 15.90 -7.81
CA ALA A 166 -9.81 17.08 -8.56
C ALA A 166 -8.28 17.20 -8.56
N VAL A 167 -7.72 17.78 -9.63
CA VAL A 167 -6.27 17.98 -9.80
C VAL A 167 -5.63 18.66 -8.59
N GLU A 168 -6.32 19.65 -8.01
CA GLU A 168 -5.89 20.35 -6.80
C GLU A 168 -5.82 19.42 -5.59
N GLY A 169 -6.81 18.54 -5.43
CA GLY A 169 -6.87 17.54 -4.35
C GLY A 169 -5.73 16.53 -4.46
N ILE A 170 -5.47 16.03 -5.68
CA ILE A 170 -4.36 15.12 -5.97
C ILE A 170 -3.02 15.81 -5.67
N ALA A 171 -2.83 17.03 -6.17
CA ALA A 171 -1.61 17.79 -5.97
C ALA A 171 -1.30 18.01 -4.48
N LYS A 172 -2.32 18.39 -3.69
CA LYS A 172 -2.22 18.56 -2.24
C LYS A 172 -1.91 17.25 -1.53
N ARG A 173 -2.67 16.18 -1.82
CA ARG A 173 -2.53 14.86 -1.18
C ARG A 173 -1.13 14.29 -1.40
N LEU A 174 -0.60 14.43 -2.61
CA LEU A 174 0.68 13.85 -3.04
C LEU A 174 1.87 14.82 -2.92
N SER A 175 1.66 16.04 -2.39
CA SER A 175 2.69 17.08 -2.23
C SER A 175 3.45 17.37 -3.54
N ILE A 176 2.72 17.50 -4.67
CA ILE A 176 3.26 17.83 -6.00
C ILE A 176 2.51 19.02 -6.62
N SER A 177 3.06 19.58 -7.70
CA SER A 177 2.40 20.67 -8.40
C SER A 177 1.20 20.19 -9.23
N ARG A 178 0.20 21.08 -9.47
CA ARG A 178 -0.91 20.81 -10.41
C ARG A 178 -0.40 20.48 -11.82
N LYS A 179 0.67 21.15 -12.26
CA LYS A 179 1.33 20.86 -13.55
C LYS A 179 1.87 19.43 -13.59
N THR A 180 2.45 18.97 -12.49
CA THR A 180 2.95 17.58 -12.38
C THR A 180 1.80 16.59 -12.49
N VAL A 181 0.65 16.83 -11.84
CA VAL A 181 -0.54 15.97 -11.98
C VAL A 181 -1.04 15.93 -13.42
N ALA A 182 -1.14 17.09 -14.10
CA ALA A 182 -1.57 17.15 -15.50
C ALA A 182 -0.62 16.40 -16.44
N ASN A 183 0.69 16.47 -16.20
CA ASN A 183 1.68 15.70 -16.95
C ASN A 183 1.46 14.18 -16.75
N TYR A 184 1.20 13.74 -15.51
CA TYR A 184 0.88 12.34 -15.23
C TYR A 184 -0.41 11.90 -15.92
N GLN A 185 -1.46 12.74 -15.97
CA GLN A 185 -2.70 12.41 -16.68
C GLN A 185 -2.45 12.14 -18.16
N THR A 186 -1.62 12.97 -18.79
CA THR A 186 -1.26 12.80 -20.21
C THR A 186 -0.43 11.53 -20.43
N MET A 187 0.57 11.31 -19.59
CA MET A 187 1.44 10.14 -19.66
C MET A 187 0.65 8.83 -19.40
N LEU A 188 -0.24 8.80 -18.42
CA LEU A 188 -1.08 7.64 -18.10
C LEU A 188 -1.98 7.29 -19.28
N LYS A 189 -2.63 8.28 -19.92
CA LYS A 189 -3.43 8.02 -21.12
C LYS A 189 -2.61 7.37 -22.22
N HIS A 190 -1.42 7.90 -22.49
CA HIS A 190 -0.52 7.33 -23.50
C HIS A 190 -0.07 5.91 -23.13
N LYS A 191 0.37 5.69 -21.87
CA LYS A 191 0.90 4.41 -21.41
C LYS A 191 -0.16 3.30 -21.36
N LEU A 192 -1.40 3.68 -21.04
CA LEU A 192 -2.55 2.78 -20.95
C LEU A 192 -3.32 2.66 -22.29
N GLY A 193 -2.90 3.36 -23.33
CA GLY A 193 -3.49 3.30 -24.66
C GLY A 193 -4.90 3.87 -24.76
N VAL A 194 -5.24 4.87 -23.93
CA VAL A 194 -6.57 5.48 -23.86
C VAL A 194 -6.51 6.96 -24.24
N SER A 195 -7.59 7.46 -24.85
CA SER A 195 -7.69 8.85 -25.34
C SER A 195 -8.53 9.73 -24.42
N GLN A 196 -9.63 9.15 -23.91
CA GLN A 196 -10.63 9.87 -23.12
C GLN A 196 -10.52 9.57 -21.64
N PRO A 197 -10.78 10.53 -20.74
CA PRO A 197 -10.77 10.28 -19.29
C PRO A 197 -11.72 9.15 -18.85
N VAL A 198 -12.87 9.00 -19.51
CA VAL A 198 -13.83 7.93 -19.21
C VAL A 198 -13.27 6.53 -19.49
N GLU A 199 -12.34 6.41 -20.42
CA GLU A 199 -11.69 5.13 -20.73
C GLU A 199 -10.75 4.71 -19.59
N LEU A 200 -10.11 5.67 -18.89
CA LEU A 200 -9.35 5.39 -17.67
C LEU A 200 -10.23 4.79 -16.58
N VAL A 201 -11.44 5.35 -16.40
CA VAL A 201 -12.41 4.84 -15.42
C VAL A 201 -12.85 3.42 -15.78
N ARG A 202 -13.21 3.17 -17.05
CA ARG A 202 -13.56 1.82 -17.51
C ARG A 202 -12.44 0.80 -17.32
N LEU A 203 -11.21 1.23 -17.60
CA LEU A 203 -10.02 0.40 -17.39
C LEU A 203 -9.83 0.09 -15.91
N ALA A 204 -10.01 1.08 -15.04
CA ALA A 204 -9.92 0.92 -13.60
C ALA A 204 -10.97 -0.07 -13.05
N MET A 205 -12.22 0.02 -13.51
CA MET A 205 -13.29 -0.94 -13.18
C MET A 205 -12.93 -2.36 -13.67
N LYS A 206 -12.50 -2.47 -14.93
CA LYS A 206 -12.12 -3.77 -15.52
C LYS A 206 -11.03 -4.48 -14.72
N HIS A 207 -10.09 -3.73 -14.15
CA HIS A 207 -8.95 -4.28 -13.39
C HIS A 207 -9.14 -4.14 -11.87
N GLY A 208 -10.36 -3.88 -11.39
CA GLY A 208 -10.69 -3.84 -9.98
C GLY A 208 -9.96 -2.75 -9.17
N VAL A 209 -9.51 -1.67 -9.82
CA VAL A 209 -8.87 -0.53 -9.14
C VAL A 209 -9.91 0.33 -8.42
N ILE A 210 -11.14 0.37 -8.96
CA ILE A 210 -12.32 0.97 -8.33
C ILE A 210 -13.52 0.03 -8.53
N GLU A 211 -14.46 0.08 -7.59
CA GLU A 211 -15.74 -0.63 -7.69
C GLU A 211 -16.76 0.13 -8.56
N HIS A 212 -17.83 -0.54 -8.96
CA HIS A 212 -18.93 0.02 -9.77
C HIS A 212 -19.79 0.99 -8.98
#